data_7ac3250b2cdebfccfaa5aae08455f889
#
_entry.id   7ac3250b2cdebfccfaa5aae08455f889
#
_cell.length_a   1.000
_cell.length_b   1.000
_cell.length_c   1.000
_cell.angle_alpha   90.00
_cell.angle_beta   90.00
_cell.angle_gamma   90.00
#
_symmetry.space_group_name_H-M   'P 1'
#
loop_
_entity.id
_entity.type
_entity.pdbx_description
1 polymer ?
#
loop_
_entity_poly.entity_id
_entity_poly.type
_entity_poly.pdbx_seq_one_letter_code
_entity_poly.pdbx_strand_id
1 'polypeptide(L)'
;MTSVIIPAAGLASRMKPLSRGVSKAMIPVNGRPLIAYILEHLLKADPNREIVIVENELGDIREFVSRVYPNSRIKTVEQGEKLGPLHAIYVGWKSLEETLTPVTVWLGDTICLDEFPFYQDFLAVHPVPDPHRWCLVDTNGNLYDKPDEEVPTDKALVGVYNFIDRARFDRAMVAGMKKPTHKGEHQIAALLSEYMKKSPMQLIIAKEWYDCGELTTYYESKAKLLKRTARSFNKIDVNTFYNIISKTSTDAEKQRKIEEEKQWFLKLDPWQSQFIPRILPSINGELVMSLEPGTALNEVMVYDNLRPDIWNDIIRKIFDVHHTVFKKPSNLEANRMKEECFRSYVLKNVDRLDKMNETLLVSQREFVKVREFVEQTGFDLCKDPTPYWSAYMHGDSHLGNIIYDPHSGSIKFVD
;
A
#
# COMPACT_ATOMS: atom_id res chain seq x y z
N MET A 1 18.10 -5.59 15.99
CA MET A 1 17.33 -4.45 15.38
C MET A 1 18.26 -3.69 14.46
N THR A 2 17.74 -3.12 13.38
CA THR A 2 18.51 -2.29 12.42
C THR A 2 17.85 -0.94 12.30
N SER A 3 18.63 0.15 12.24
CA SER A 3 18.13 1.47 11.84
C SER A 3 17.93 1.51 10.32
N VAL A 4 16.89 2.18 9.84
CA VAL A 4 16.57 2.22 8.41
C VAL A 4 16.71 3.63 7.86
N ILE A 5 17.35 3.76 6.70
CA ILE A 5 17.43 5.00 5.94
C ILE A 5 16.61 4.84 4.66
N ILE A 6 15.64 5.74 4.43
CA ILE A 6 14.82 5.75 3.24
C ILE A 6 15.13 7.03 2.43
N PRO A 7 15.96 6.96 1.39
CA PRO A 7 16.16 8.09 0.48
C PRO A 7 14.93 8.25 -0.42
N ALA A 8 14.15 9.32 -0.19
CA ALA A 8 12.88 9.61 -0.86
C ALA A 8 12.82 11.01 -1.49
N ALA A 9 13.98 11.70 -1.60
CA ALA A 9 14.06 13.08 -2.08
C ALA A 9 14.03 13.25 -3.62
N GLY A 10 13.87 12.15 -4.37
CA GLY A 10 13.89 12.16 -5.84
C GLY A 10 12.76 12.99 -6.45
N LEU A 11 13.07 13.76 -7.53
CA LEU A 11 12.12 14.65 -8.23
C LEU A 11 11.08 13.94 -9.08
N ALA A 12 11.15 12.64 -9.22
CA ALA A 12 10.20 11.82 -9.97
C ALA A 12 9.89 12.31 -11.40
N SER A 13 10.87 12.87 -12.10
CA SER A 13 10.67 13.43 -13.44
C SER A 13 10.10 12.44 -14.46
N ARG A 14 10.45 11.15 -14.31
CA ARG A 14 9.94 10.03 -15.13
C ARG A 14 8.53 9.59 -14.78
N MET A 15 7.98 10.09 -13.66
CA MET A 15 6.63 9.77 -13.19
C MET A 15 5.58 10.83 -13.57
N LYS A 16 5.97 11.85 -14.32
CA LYS A 16 5.00 12.86 -14.79
C LYS A 16 3.95 12.22 -15.71
N PRO A 17 2.65 12.58 -15.58
CA PRO A 17 2.11 13.69 -14.76
C PRO A 17 1.80 13.32 -13.29
N LEU A 18 1.94 12.06 -12.86
CA LEU A 18 1.54 11.59 -11.52
C LEU A 18 2.28 12.28 -10.37
N SER A 19 3.54 12.69 -10.62
CA SER A 19 4.39 13.36 -9.62
C SER A 19 4.24 14.89 -9.61
N ARG A 20 3.22 15.45 -10.26
CA ARG A 20 3.05 16.90 -10.32
C ARG A 20 2.60 17.43 -8.95
N GLY A 21 3.51 18.08 -8.23
CA GLY A 21 3.24 18.70 -6.94
C GLY A 21 3.29 17.76 -5.74
N VAL A 22 3.76 16.51 -5.93
CA VAL A 22 3.94 15.54 -4.84
C VAL A 22 5.28 14.83 -4.96
N SER A 23 5.85 14.43 -3.83
CA SER A 23 7.04 13.57 -3.78
C SER A 23 6.75 12.22 -4.41
N LYS A 24 7.77 11.60 -5.05
CA LYS A 24 7.60 10.28 -5.66
C LYS A 24 7.06 9.23 -4.70
N ALA A 25 7.56 9.23 -3.48
CA ALA A 25 7.15 8.31 -2.41
C ALA A 25 5.69 8.53 -1.93
N MET A 26 5.10 9.68 -2.26
CA MET A 26 3.70 10.00 -1.95
C MET A 26 2.74 9.66 -3.09
N ILE A 27 3.22 9.21 -4.26
CA ILE A 27 2.35 8.77 -5.35
C ILE A 27 1.53 7.57 -4.88
N PRO A 28 0.18 7.59 -4.99
CA PRO A 28 -0.66 6.52 -4.49
C PRO A 28 -0.62 5.28 -5.39
N VAL A 29 -0.37 4.12 -4.81
CA VAL A 29 -0.49 2.81 -5.44
C VAL A 29 -1.74 2.14 -4.86
N ASN A 30 -2.79 1.98 -5.64
CA ASN A 30 -4.10 1.49 -5.21
C ASN A 30 -4.65 2.23 -3.97
N GLY A 31 -4.50 3.57 -3.95
CA GLY A 31 -5.01 4.45 -2.89
C GLY A 31 -4.07 4.65 -1.69
N ARG A 32 -3.01 3.90 -1.60
CA ARG A 32 -2.03 3.96 -0.52
C ARG A 32 -0.74 4.61 -1.03
N PRO A 33 -0.19 5.66 -0.39
CA PRO A 33 1.10 6.21 -0.76
C PRO A 33 2.18 5.13 -0.79
N LEU A 34 3.08 5.20 -1.76
CA LEU A 34 4.16 4.22 -1.92
C LEU A 34 4.97 4.05 -0.63
N ILE A 35 5.29 5.16 0.04
CA ILE A 35 6.04 5.13 1.30
C ILE A 35 5.30 4.37 2.41
N ALA A 36 3.96 4.36 2.41
CA ALA A 36 3.17 3.65 3.42
C ALA A 36 3.35 2.13 3.34
N TYR A 37 3.50 1.55 2.14
CA TYR A 37 3.82 0.13 1.99
C TYR A 37 5.15 -0.24 2.66
N ILE A 38 6.16 0.63 2.50
CA ILE A 38 7.49 0.44 3.10
C ILE A 38 7.39 0.54 4.62
N LEU A 39 6.76 1.62 5.11
CA LEU A 39 6.64 1.87 6.55
C LEU A 39 5.85 0.80 7.27
N GLU A 40 4.70 0.38 6.73
CA GLU A 40 3.90 -0.69 7.31
C GLU A 40 4.63 -2.02 7.36
N HIS A 41 5.37 -2.36 6.29
CA HIS A 41 6.17 -3.57 6.26
C HIS A 41 7.26 -3.55 7.34
N LEU A 42 7.97 -2.44 7.49
CA LEU A 42 9.02 -2.26 8.48
C LEU A 42 8.50 -2.24 9.92
N LEU A 43 7.42 -1.48 10.18
CA LEU A 43 6.82 -1.33 11.51
C LEU A 43 6.07 -2.58 11.97
N LYS A 44 5.52 -3.37 11.06
CA LYS A 44 4.94 -4.69 11.37
C LYS A 44 5.98 -5.65 11.93
N ALA A 45 7.21 -5.61 11.40
CA ALA A 45 8.32 -6.44 11.87
C ALA A 45 8.89 -5.91 13.19
N ASP A 46 8.94 -4.60 13.40
CA ASP A 46 9.46 -3.95 14.59
C ASP A 46 8.84 -2.54 14.76
N PRO A 47 7.82 -2.40 15.62
CA PRO A 47 7.12 -1.10 15.83
C PRO A 47 8.01 0.02 16.38
N ASN A 48 9.12 -0.33 17.04
CA ASN A 48 10.04 0.62 17.67
C ASN A 48 11.29 0.90 16.80
N ARG A 49 11.28 0.48 15.56
CA ARG A 49 12.40 0.66 14.63
C ARG A 49 12.68 2.13 14.39
N GLU A 50 13.96 2.52 14.49
CA GLU A 50 14.40 3.83 14.05
C GLU A 50 14.40 3.90 12.53
N ILE A 51 13.67 4.86 11.97
CA ILE A 51 13.56 5.09 10.53
C ILE A 51 13.86 6.56 10.25
N VAL A 52 14.81 6.83 9.37
CA VAL A 52 15.10 8.18 8.85
C VAL A 52 14.71 8.25 7.39
N ILE A 53 13.74 9.08 7.06
CA ILE A 53 13.31 9.35 5.70
C ILE A 53 13.94 10.65 5.23
N VAL A 54 14.64 10.60 4.10
CA VAL A 54 15.24 11.80 3.50
C VAL A 54 14.32 12.27 2.38
N GLU A 55 13.68 13.41 2.60
CA GLU A 55 12.69 14.01 1.70
C GLU A 55 13.24 15.21 0.91
N ASN A 56 12.47 15.69 -0.02
CA ASN A 56 12.73 16.94 -0.74
C ASN A 56 12.04 18.14 -0.05
N GLU A 57 12.17 19.32 -0.64
CA GLU A 57 11.63 20.59 -0.14
C GLU A 57 10.09 20.66 -0.05
N LEU A 58 9.35 19.72 -0.62
CA LEU A 58 7.87 19.71 -0.55
C LEU A 58 7.34 19.47 0.85
N GLY A 59 8.06 18.67 1.68
CA GLY A 59 7.66 18.37 3.05
C GLY A 59 6.39 17.52 3.19
N ASP A 60 5.83 17.01 2.11
CA ASP A 60 4.59 16.23 2.07
C ASP A 60 4.74 14.87 2.76
N ILE A 61 5.94 14.28 2.74
CA ILE A 61 6.23 13.04 3.48
C ILE A 61 6.22 13.32 4.99
N ARG A 62 6.78 14.44 5.45
CA ARG A 62 6.79 14.85 6.85
C ARG A 62 5.38 15.06 7.39
N GLU A 63 4.55 15.76 6.63
CA GLU A 63 3.13 15.96 6.98
C GLU A 63 2.40 14.62 7.08
N PHE A 64 2.57 13.76 6.11
CA PHE A 64 1.99 12.42 6.10
C PHE A 64 2.42 11.58 7.31
N VAL A 65 3.72 11.49 7.59
CA VAL A 65 4.27 10.69 8.70
C VAL A 65 3.77 11.21 10.05
N SER A 66 3.76 12.52 10.26
CA SER A 66 3.29 13.12 11.53
C SER A 66 1.81 12.85 11.79
N ARG A 67 1.00 12.74 10.74
CA ARG A 67 -0.43 12.45 10.82
C ARG A 67 -0.73 10.97 10.99
N VAL A 68 -0.09 10.10 10.19
CA VAL A 68 -0.44 8.68 10.12
C VAL A 68 0.34 7.83 11.13
N TYR A 69 1.56 8.22 11.46
CA TYR A 69 2.47 7.48 12.35
C TYR A 69 2.98 8.32 13.53
N PRO A 70 2.10 9.03 14.30
CA PRO A 70 2.52 10.01 15.32
C PRO A 70 3.31 9.41 16.47
N ASN A 71 3.16 8.12 16.73
CA ASN A 71 3.80 7.42 17.85
C ASN A 71 4.99 6.55 17.43
N SER A 72 5.45 6.68 16.21
CA SER A 72 6.58 5.89 15.67
C SER A 72 7.91 6.62 15.85
N ARG A 73 9.02 5.88 15.80
CA ARG A 73 10.38 6.43 15.76
C ARG A 73 10.81 6.78 14.33
N ILE A 74 9.94 7.46 13.59
CA ILE A 74 10.21 7.92 12.23
C ILE A 74 10.61 9.40 12.28
N LYS A 75 11.77 9.71 11.71
CA LYS A 75 12.29 11.06 11.54
C LYS A 75 12.37 11.41 10.07
N THR A 76 11.91 12.57 9.69
CA THR A 76 12.07 13.11 8.33
C THR A 76 13.12 14.20 8.32
N VAL A 77 13.98 14.19 7.30
CA VAL A 77 15.02 15.20 7.11
C VAL A 77 15.05 15.63 5.65
N GLU A 78 15.29 16.90 5.41
CA GLU A 78 15.40 17.43 4.05
C GLU A 78 16.80 17.14 3.48
N GLN A 79 16.87 16.68 2.21
CA GLN A 79 18.16 16.44 1.56
C GLN A 79 18.96 17.71 1.33
N GLY A 80 18.30 18.85 1.16
CA GLY A 80 18.93 20.11 0.75
C GLY A 80 19.45 20.04 -0.67
N GLU A 81 20.75 20.03 -0.86
CA GLU A 81 21.38 19.93 -2.19
C GLU A 81 21.08 18.59 -2.85
N LYS A 82 20.65 18.60 -4.11
CA LYS A 82 20.25 17.41 -4.87
C LYS A 82 21.46 16.75 -5.55
N LEU A 83 22.36 16.20 -4.74
CA LEU A 83 23.61 15.58 -5.19
C LEU A 83 23.51 14.06 -5.44
N GLY A 84 22.28 13.55 -5.63
CA GLY A 84 22.04 12.16 -5.97
C GLY A 84 21.69 11.24 -4.80
N PRO A 85 21.42 9.95 -5.09
CA PRO A 85 20.87 9.01 -4.11
C PRO A 85 21.83 8.67 -2.97
N LEU A 86 23.15 8.59 -3.20
CA LEU A 86 24.10 8.37 -2.13
C LEU A 86 24.19 9.56 -1.17
N HIS A 87 24.06 10.80 -1.69
CA HIS A 87 23.99 11.98 -0.84
C HIS A 87 22.75 11.96 0.07
N ALA A 88 21.60 11.54 -0.45
CA ALA A 88 20.42 11.36 0.39
C ALA A 88 20.67 10.33 1.52
N ILE A 89 21.30 9.19 1.20
CA ILE A 89 21.68 8.21 2.22
C ILE A 89 22.67 8.82 3.23
N TYR A 90 23.62 9.63 2.78
CA TYR A 90 24.58 10.33 3.65
C TYR A 90 23.86 11.29 4.65
N VAL A 91 22.91 12.08 4.18
CA VAL A 91 22.09 12.96 5.03
C VAL A 91 21.32 12.15 6.07
N GLY A 92 20.68 11.06 5.64
CA GLY A 92 19.97 10.14 6.51
C GLY A 92 20.88 9.49 7.55
N TRP A 93 22.04 9.02 7.14
CA TRP A 93 23.05 8.45 8.03
C TRP A 93 23.50 9.42 9.13
N LYS A 94 23.75 10.67 8.78
CA LYS A 94 24.09 11.73 9.75
C LYS A 94 22.98 12.04 10.73
N SER A 95 21.77 11.68 10.41
CA SER A 95 20.57 11.97 11.21
C SER A 95 20.13 10.81 12.09
N LEU A 96 20.77 9.63 12.00
CA LEU A 96 20.53 8.49 12.88
C LEU A 96 20.97 8.83 14.31
N GLU A 97 20.12 8.45 15.26
CA GLU A 97 20.41 8.58 16.70
C GLU A 97 21.19 7.36 17.22
N GLU A 98 20.84 6.17 16.73
CA GLU A 98 21.53 4.91 17.05
C GLU A 98 22.83 4.80 16.25
N THR A 99 23.96 5.00 16.90
CA THR A 99 25.28 5.06 16.25
C THR A 99 25.97 3.68 16.13
N LEU A 100 25.47 2.67 16.83
CA LEU A 100 26.09 1.34 16.87
C LEU A 100 25.23 0.25 16.20
N THR A 101 23.98 0.53 15.90
CA THR A 101 23.08 -0.44 15.27
C THR A 101 23.43 -0.67 13.80
N PRO A 102 23.23 -1.88 13.27
CA PRO A 102 23.24 -2.15 11.83
C PRO A 102 22.34 -1.18 11.06
N VAL A 103 22.67 -0.96 9.78
CA VAL A 103 21.93 -0.04 8.91
C VAL A 103 21.29 -0.79 7.76
N THR A 104 20.02 -0.54 7.53
CA THR A 104 19.33 -0.92 6.30
C THR A 104 19.09 0.34 5.45
N VAL A 105 19.42 0.27 4.18
CA VAL A 105 19.01 1.28 3.19
C VAL A 105 17.83 0.69 2.40
N TRP A 106 16.71 1.44 2.34
CA TRP A 106 15.54 1.04 1.58
C TRP A 106 15.12 2.19 0.66
N LEU A 107 15.20 2.00 -0.64
CA LEU A 107 14.87 3.07 -1.59
C LEU A 107 13.40 3.43 -1.54
N GLY A 108 13.09 4.73 -1.48
CA GLY A 108 11.74 5.27 -1.32
C GLY A 108 10.82 5.09 -2.53
N ASP A 109 11.28 4.46 -3.61
CA ASP A 109 10.50 4.15 -4.81
C ASP A 109 10.32 2.64 -5.07
N THR A 110 10.66 1.82 -4.08
CA THR A 110 10.66 0.36 -4.15
C THR A 110 9.74 -0.23 -3.09
N ILE A 111 8.67 -0.88 -3.51
CA ILE A 111 7.86 -1.73 -2.64
C ILE A 111 8.43 -3.14 -2.70
N CYS A 112 8.85 -3.66 -1.56
CA CYS A 112 9.32 -5.04 -1.42
C CYS A 112 8.67 -5.63 -0.17
N LEU A 113 7.94 -6.73 -0.33
CA LEU A 113 7.12 -7.29 0.75
C LEU A 113 7.65 -8.64 1.26
N ASP A 114 8.89 -8.96 0.88
CA ASP A 114 9.59 -10.15 1.38
C ASP A 114 10.09 -9.95 2.81
N GLU A 115 10.14 -11.02 3.57
CA GLU A 115 10.82 -11.03 4.85
C GLU A 115 12.33 -11.20 4.64
N PHE A 116 13.11 -10.27 5.17
CA PHE A 116 14.58 -10.25 5.02
C PHE A 116 15.31 -10.63 6.31
N PRO A 117 16.47 -11.32 6.20
CA PRO A 117 17.31 -11.67 7.34
C PRO A 117 18.19 -10.49 7.78
N PHE A 118 17.63 -9.54 8.52
CA PHE A 118 18.33 -8.33 9.00
C PHE A 118 19.51 -8.61 9.95
N TYR A 119 19.82 -9.87 10.23
CA TYR A 119 20.94 -10.29 11.06
C TYR A 119 22.23 -10.55 10.26
N GLN A 120 22.22 -10.36 8.94
CA GLN A 120 23.38 -10.56 8.06
C GLN A 120 23.47 -9.48 6.98
N ASP A 121 24.69 -9.33 6.38
CA ASP A 121 24.87 -8.45 5.21
C ASP A 121 24.17 -9.03 3.99
N PHE A 122 23.32 -8.24 3.32
CA PHE A 122 22.70 -8.68 2.07
C PHE A 122 22.39 -7.52 1.10
N LEU A 123 22.31 -7.89 -0.16
CA LEU A 123 21.69 -7.12 -1.24
C LEU A 123 20.45 -7.87 -1.72
N ALA A 124 19.28 -7.23 -1.65
CA ALA A 124 18.09 -7.79 -2.28
C ALA A 124 18.16 -7.61 -3.79
N VAL A 125 17.92 -8.71 -4.53
CA VAL A 125 18.04 -8.76 -5.98
C VAL A 125 16.84 -9.44 -6.60
N HIS A 126 16.57 -9.13 -7.88
CA HIS A 126 15.54 -9.82 -8.66
C HIS A 126 16.06 -10.10 -10.07
N PRO A 127 15.84 -11.31 -10.62
CA PRO A 127 16.16 -11.60 -12.01
C PRO A 127 15.31 -10.74 -12.95
N VAL A 128 15.93 -10.07 -13.90
CA VAL A 128 15.23 -9.18 -14.85
C VAL A 128 15.44 -9.63 -16.29
N PRO A 129 14.40 -9.54 -17.14
CA PRO A 129 14.50 -9.91 -18.55
C PRO A 129 15.26 -8.88 -19.40
N ASP A 130 15.36 -7.63 -18.92
CA ASP A 130 16.05 -6.53 -19.60
C ASP A 130 17.13 -5.93 -18.70
N PRO A 131 18.36 -6.49 -18.73
CA PRO A 131 19.46 -6.07 -17.87
C PRO A 131 19.92 -4.62 -18.05
N HIS A 132 19.79 -4.08 -19.27
CA HIS A 132 20.31 -2.74 -19.65
C HIS A 132 19.65 -1.57 -18.91
N ARG A 133 18.51 -1.82 -18.27
CA ARG A 133 17.77 -0.79 -17.50
C ARG A 133 18.19 -0.67 -16.04
N TRP A 134 18.95 -1.65 -15.52
CA TRP A 134 19.14 -1.84 -14.08
C TRP A 134 20.60 -1.77 -13.67
N CYS A 135 20.85 -1.49 -12.42
CA CYS A 135 22.12 -1.78 -11.78
C CYS A 135 22.11 -3.26 -11.36
N LEU A 136 23.00 -4.04 -11.94
CA LEU A 136 23.12 -5.48 -11.72
C LEU A 136 24.27 -5.80 -10.79
N VAL A 137 24.20 -6.95 -10.15
CA VAL A 137 25.29 -7.47 -9.30
C VAL A 137 25.54 -8.96 -9.57
N ASP A 138 26.82 -9.36 -9.68
CA ASP A 138 27.19 -10.76 -9.75
C ASP A 138 27.50 -11.36 -8.36
N THR A 139 27.75 -12.66 -8.31
CA THR A 139 28.09 -13.39 -7.07
C THR A 139 29.43 -13.00 -6.45
N ASN A 140 30.30 -12.35 -7.20
CA ASN A 140 31.56 -11.81 -6.73
C ASN A 140 31.46 -10.40 -6.16
N GLY A 141 30.27 -9.77 -6.27
CA GLY A 141 30.02 -8.41 -5.84
C GLY A 141 30.39 -7.33 -6.86
N ASN A 142 30.66 -7.71 -8.12
CA ASN A 142 30.87 -6.73 -9.18
C ASN A 142 29.53 -6.09 -9.56
N LEU A 143 29.53 -4.77 -9.71
CA LEU A 143 28.35 -3.97 -10.06
C LEU A 143 28.43 -3.52 -11.50
N TYR A 144 27.31 -3.64 -12.21
CA TYR A 144 27.15 -3.26 -13.61
C TYR A 144 25.94 -2.29 -13.69
N ASP A 145 26.24 -0.99 -13.76
CA ASP A 145 25.18 0.03 -13.80
C ASP A 145 24.75 0.30 -15.23
N LYS A 146 23.55 -0.20 -15.59
CA LYS A 146 22.94 -0.06 -16.91
C LYS A 146 23.90 -0.39 -18.05
N PRO A 147 24.41 -1.62 -18.08
CA PRO A 147 25.44 -2.01 -19.04
C PRO A 147 24.90 -1.93 -20.47
N ASP A 148 25.70 -1.41 -21.38
CA ASP A 148 25.42 -1.41 -22.83
C ASP A 148 25.75 -2.75 -23.48
N GLU A 149 26.60 -3.57 -22.82
CA GLU A 149 27.07 -4.88 -23.28
C GLU A 149 26.47 -6.01 -22.41
N GLU A 150 26.56 -7.25 -22.92
CA GLU A 150 26.18 -8.42 -22.13
C GLU A 150 27.06 -8.57 -20.88
N VAL A 151 26.45 -8.85 -19.75
CA VAL A 151 27.12 -9.04 -18.46
C VAL A 151 26.76 -10.40 -17.86
N PRO A 152 27.61 -10.99 -16.98
CA PRO A 152 27.45 -12.35 -16.49
C PRO A 152 26.35 -12.53 -15.44
N THR A 153 25.38 -11.63 -15.37
CA THR A 153 24.29 -11.67 -14.38
C THR A 153 23.04 -10.97 -14.88
N ASP A 154 21.90 -11.47 -14.45
CA ASP A 154 20.56 -10.89 -14.66
C ASP A 154 19.96 -10.31 -13.36
N LYS A 155 20.74 -10.32 -12.26
CA LYS A 155 20.26 -9.95 -10.92
C LYS A 155 20.32 -8.45 -10.72
N ALA A 156 19.19 -7.80 -10.90
CA ALA A 156 19.00 -6.38 -10.62
C ALA A 156 18.93 -6.10 -9.12
N LEU A 157 19.59 -5.03 -8.67
CA LEU A 157 19.45 -4.51 -7.32
C LEU A 157 18.04 -3.92 -7.15
N VAL A 158 17.28 -4.42 -6.19
CA VAL A 158 15.89 -3.96 -5.97
C VAL A 158 15.77 -2.75 -5.02
N GLY A 159 16.88 -2.32 -4.43
CA GLY A 159 16.88 -1.13 -3.58
C GLY A 159 16.73 -1.40 -2.09
N VAL A 160 16.91 -2.64 -1.63
CA VAL A 160 16.97 -3.01 -0.19
C VAL A 160 18.33 -3.60 0.11
N TYR A 161 19.09 -2.94 0.99
CA TYR A 161 20.49 -3.30 1.33
C TYR A 161 20.65 -3.28 2.84
N ASN A 162 21.23 -4.33 3.41
CA ASN A 162 21.45 -4.43 4.85
C ASN A 162 22.94 -4.56 5.19
N PHE A 163 23.41 -3.76 6.13
CA PHE A 163 24.79 -3.63 6.55
C PHE A 163 24.89 -3.88 8.05
N ILE A 164 25.41 -5.02 8.49
CA ILE A 164 25.51 -5.37 9.91
C ILE A 164 26.77 -4.77 10.57
N ASP A 165 27.87 -4.62 9.84
CA ASP A 165 29.07 -3.97 10.36
C ASP A 165 28.97 -2.46 10.22
N ARG A 166 28.46 -1.80 11.28
CA ARG A 166 28.28 -0.37 11.31
C ARG A 166 29.57 0.41 11.05
N ALA A 167 30.67 0.01 11.63
CA ALA A 167 31.94 0.70 11.45
C ALA A 167 32.47 0.58 10.01
N ARG A 168 32.22 -0.56 9.35
CA ARG A 168 32.50 -0.76 7.93
C ARG A 168 31.59 0.10 7.05
N PHE A 169 30.30 0.17 7.38
CA PHE A 169 29.36 1.03 6.69
C PHE A 169 29.77 2.50 6.77
N ASP A 170 30.12 3.00 7.95
CA ASP A 170 30.55 4.39 8.15
C ASP A 170 31.79 4.72 7.32
N ARG A 171 32.77 3.83 7.29
CA ARG A 171 33.97 4.00 6.44
C ARG A 171 33.64 3.97 4.95
N ALA A 172 32.80 3.05 4.51
CA ALA A 172 32.38 2.92 3.13
C ALA A 172 31.54 4.14 2.67
N MET A 173 30.69 4.68 3.55
CA MET A 173 29.94 5.91 3.29
C MET A 173 30.85 7.09 3.04
N VAL A 174 31.83 7.34 3.93
CA VAL A 174 32.78 8.44 3.78
C VAL A 174 33.64 8.27 2.53
N ALA A 175 34.06 7.05 2.22
CA ALA A 175 34.86 6.75 1.02
C ALA A 175 34.02 6.89 -0.26
N GLY A 176 32.78 6.40 -0.26
CA GLY A 176 31.85 6.51 -1.40
C GLY A 176 31.54 7.96 -1.78
N MET A 177 31.34 8.83 -0.77
CA MET A 177 31.10 10.27 -1.01
C MET A 177 32.31 11.01 -1.62
N LYS A 178 33.51 10.44 -1.54
CA LYS A 178 34.70 11.00 -2.17
C LYS A 178 34.92 10.52 -3.61
N LYS A 179 34.13 9.56 -4.08
CA LYS A 179 34.20 9.06 -5.46
C LYS A 179 33.69 10.10 -6.47
N PRO A 180 34.19 10.06 -7.71
CA PRO A 180 33.65 10.92 -8.77
C PRO A 180 32.13 10.76 -8.91
N THR A 181 31.47 11.88 -9.15
CA THR A 181 30.03 11.90 -9.45
C THR A 181 29.77 11.46 -10.90
N HIS A 182 28.64 10.81 -11.13
CA HIS A 182 28.12 10.58 -12.48
C HIS A 182 27.04 11.62 -12.78
N LYS A 183 27.23 12.44 -13.81
CA LYS A 183 26.33 13.55 -14.17
C LYS A 183 26.02 14.50 -12.99
N GLY A 184 26.99 14.72 -12.11
CA GLY A 184 26.84 15.57 -10.92
C GLY A 184 26.19 14.87 -9.71
N GLU A 185 25.89 13.58 -9.78
CA GLU A 185 25.23 12.83 -8.70
C GLU A 185 26.15 11.76 -8.11
N HIS A 186 26.14 11.63 -6.79
CA HIS A 186 26.74 10.52 -6.06
C HIS A 186 25.86 9.26 -6.13
N GLN A 187 26.39 8.19 -6.73
CA GLN A 187 25.66 6.95 -6.96
C GLN A 187 25.81 5.96 -5.80
N ILE A 188 24.77 5.19 -5.51
CA ILE A 188 24.77 4.15 -4.45
C ILE A 188 25.82 3.09 -4.71
N ALA A 189 26.12 2.78 -5.98
CA ALA A 189 27.15 1.84 -6.36
C ALA A 189 28.52 2.17 -5.74
N ALA A 190 28.82 3.45 -5.48
CA ALA A 190 30.06 3.86 -4.82
C ALA A 190 30.13 3.37 -3.35
N LEU A 191 29.02 3.45 -2.60
CA LEU A 191 28.92 2.89 -1.25
C LEU A 191 29.06 1.37 -1.27
N LEU A 192 28.28 0.71 -2.14
CA LEU A 192 28.27 -0.76 -2.23
C LEU A 192 29.66 -1.31 -2.59
N SER A 193 30.31 -0.73 -3.60
CA SER A 193 31.68 -1.11 -4.00
C SER A 193 32.68 -0.95 -2.85
N GLU A 194 32.61 0.17 -2.10
CA GLU A 194 33.50 0.39 -0.95
C GLU A 194 33.21 -0.60 0.20
N TYR A 195 31.96 -0.90 0.46
CA TYR A 195 31.58 -1.87 1.49
C TYR A 195 32.00 -3.29 1.12
N MET A 196 31.84 -3.70 -0.13
CA MET A 196 32.16 -5.05 -0.62
C MET A 196 33.62 -5.31 -0.90
N LYS A 197 34.53 -4.33 -0.78
CA LYS A 197 35.97 -4.51 -1.02
C LYS A 197 36.65 -5.69 -0.29
N LYS A 198 36.13 -6.02 0.90
CA LYS A 198 36.73 -7.11 1.72
C LYS A 198 36.02 -8.45 1.50
N SER A 199 34.72 -8.44 1.27
CA SER A 199 33.91 -9.62 0.97
C SER A 199 32.61 -9.21 0.29
N PRO A 200 32.11 -9.98 -0.68
CA PRO A 200 30.80 -9.75 -1.27
C PRO A 200 29.69 -9.90 -0.21
N MET A 201 28.59 -9.19 -0.41
CA MET A 201 27.37 -9.36 0.37
C MET A 201 26.54 -10.52 -0.17
N GLN A 202 25.74 -11.15 0.68
CA GLN A 202 24.82 -12.20 0.23
C GLN A 202 23.76 -11.63 -0.69
N LEU A 203 23.51 -12.30 -1.82
CA LEU A 203 22.43 -11.95 -2.73
C LEU A 203 21.15 -12.69 -2.29
N ILE A 204 20.08 -11.94 -1.99
CA ILE A 204 18.78 -12.50 -1.61
C ILE A 204 17.77 -12.15 -2.68
N ILE A 205 17.13 -13.17 -3.24
CA ILE A 205 16.11 -12.96 -4.28
C ILE A 205 14.83 -12.45 -3.62
N ALA A 206 14.44 -11.22 -3.97
CA ALA A 206 13.15 -10.66 -3.65
C ALA A 206 12.08 -11.25 -4.60
N LYS A 207 11.08 -11.90 -4.05
CA LYS A 207 9.97 -12.51 -4.81
C LYS A 207 8.82 -11.53 -5.00
N GLU A 208 8.57 -10.71 -4.01
CA GLU A 208 7.49 -9.71 -3.97
C GLU A 208 8.06 -8.29 -4.16
N TRP A 209 8.73 -8.08 -5.27
CA TRP A 209 9.26 -6.77 -5.67
C TRP A 209 8.34 -6.08 -6.67
N TYR A 210 8.04 -4.81 -6.37
CA TYR A 210 7.17 -3.94 -7.16
C TYR A 210 7.90 -2.62 -7.38
N ASP A 211 8.51 -2.48 -8.56
CA ASP A 211 9.20 -1.24 -8.93
C ASP A 211 8.21 -0.14 -9.29
N CYS A 212 8.44 1.04 -8.72
CA CYS A 212 7.68 2.26 -9.00
C CYS A 212 8.60 3.39 -9.51
N GLY A 213 9.71 3.02 -10.15
CA GLY A 213 10.74 3.94 -10.64
C GLY A 213 10.28 4.80 -11.81
N GLU A 214 9.41 4.29 -12.68
CA GLU A 214 8.86 4.95 -13.87
C GLU A 214 7.41 4.54 -14.12
N LEU A 215 6.71 5.22 -15.04
CA LEU A 215 5.29 5.02 -15.29
C LEU A 215 4.93 3.58 -15.67
N THR A 216 5.71 2.95 -16.54
CA THR A 216 5.43 1.57 -17.01
C THR A 216 5.47 0.59 -15.85
N THR A 217 6.57 0.58 -15.09
CA THR A 217 6.72 -0.34 -13.95
C THR A 217 5.75 -0.01 -12.81
N TYR A 218 5.40 1.27 -12.63
CA TYR A 218 4.36 1.68 -11.68
C TYR A 218 3.00 1.06 -12.02
N TYR A 219 2.53 1.13 -13.27
CA TYR A 219 1.25 0.54 -13.64
C TYR A 219 1.26 -1.00 -13.54
N GLU A 220 2.36 -1.63 -13.89
CA GLU A 220 2.54 -3.08 -13.70
C GLU A 220 2.50 -3.45 -12.20
N SER A 221 3.20 -2.71 -11.37
CA SER A 221 3.23 -2.89 -9.91
C SER A 221 1.86 -2.68 -9.28
N LYS A 222 1.14 -1.64 -9.73
CA LYS A 222 -0.24 -1.36 -9.32
C LYS A 222 -1.17 -2.54 -9.61
N ALA A 223 -1.10 -3.09 -10.81
CA ALA A 223 -1.92 -4.25 -11.20
C ALA A 223 -1.56 -5.52 -10.41
N LYS A 224 -0.26 -5.79 -10.22
CA LYS A 224 0.22 -6.93 -9.42
C LYS A 224 -0.22 -6.84 -7.96
N LEU A 225 -0.08 -5.66 -7.34
CA LEU A 225 -0.50 -5.42 -5.95
C LEU A 225 -2.02 -5.54 -5.77
N LEU A 226 -2.81 -5.12 -6.75
CA LEU A 226 -4.26 -5.29 -6.72
C LEU A 226 -4.66 -6.77 -6.72
N LYS A 227 -3.99 -7.60 -7.54
CA LYS A 227 -4.18 -9.06 -7.55
C LYS A 227 -3.82 -9.70 -6.20
N ARG A 228 -2.81 -9.19 -5.50
CA ARG A 228 -2.38 -9.70 -4.18
C ARG A 228 -3.42 -9.49 -3.08
N THR A 229 -4.26 -8.47 -3.18
CA THR A 229 -5.33 -8.21 -2.19
C THR A 229 -6.47 -9.23 -2.27
N ALA A 230 -6.54 -10.03 -3.33
CA ALA A 230 -7.52 -11.11 -3.44
C ALA A 230 -7.35 -12.14 -2.32
N ARG A 231 -8.48 -12.58 -1.76
CA ARG A 231 -8.50 -13.69 -0.81
C ARG A 231 -7.94 -14.95 -1.48
N SER A 232 -7.24 -15.80 -0.73
CA SER A 232 -6.51 -16.97 -1.24
C SER A 232 -7.33 -17.94 -2.11
N PHE A 233 -8.65 -17.90 -2.00
CA PHE A 233 -9.59 -18.74 -2.74
C PHE A 233 -10.26 -18.04 -3.94
N ASN A 234 -10.08 -16.73 -4.08
CA ASN A 234 -10.56 -15.96 -5.23
C ASN A 234 -9.38 -15.68 -6.16
N LYS A 235 -9.57 -15.93 -7.44
CA LYS A 235 -8.65 -15.50 -8.48
C LYS A 235 -9.18 -14.17 -9.04
N ILE A 236 -8.44 -13.10 -8.82
CA ILE A 236 -8.69 -11.80 -9.44
C ILE A 236 -7.70 -11.62 -10.58
N ASP A 237 -8.20 -11.32 -11.76
CA ASP A 237 -7.39 -10.88 -12.88
C ASP A 237 -7.75 -9.45 -13.28
N VAL A 238 -6.72 -8.65 -13.55
CA VAL A 238 -6.87 -7.23 -13.89
C VAL A 238 -6.26 -7.00 -15.26
N ASN A 239 -7.09 -6.55 -16.19
CA ASN A 239 -6.65 -6.13 -17.52
C ASN A 239 -6.70 -4.59 -17.58
N THR A 240 -5.54 -3.98 -17.45
CA THR A 240 -5.41 -2.50 -17.44
C THR A 240 -5.58 -1.88 -18.82
N PHE A 241 -5.39 -2.64 -19.89
CA PHE A 241 -5.60 -2.16 -21.26
C PHE A 241 -7.09 -1.94 -21.54
N TYR A 242 -7.94 -2.87 -21.11
CA TYR A 242 -9.39 -2.76 -21.28
C TYR A 242 -10.09 -2.13 -20.06
N ASN A 243 -9.36 -1.81 -18.99
CA ASN A 243 -9.91 -1.34 -17.71
C ASN A 243 -11.01 -2.27 -17.17
N ILE A 244 -10.71 -3.55 -17.10
CA ILE A 244 -11.62 -4.56 -16.57
C ILE A 244 -10.94 -5.39 -15.47
N ILE A 245 -11.77 -5.88 -14.59
CA ILE A 245 -11.40 -6.84 -13.55
C ILE A 245 -12.30 -8.06 -13.66
N SER A 246 -11.73 -9.26 -13.55
CA SER A 246 -12.49 -10.51 -13.49
C SER A 246 -12.25 -11.22 -12.16
N LYS A 247 -13.32 -11.82 -11.63
CA LYS A 247 -13.33 -12.56 -10.36
C LYS A 247 -13.83 -13.97 -10.60
N THR A 248 -13.04 -14.95 -10.19
CA THR A 248 -13.38 -16.39 -10.27
C THR A 248 -12.92 -17.10 -9.00
N SER A 249 -13.39 -18.33 -8.78
CA SER A 249 -12.88 -19.19 -7.71
C SER A 249 -12.70 -20.62 -8.21
N THR A 250 -11.69 -21.30 -7.69
CA THR A 250 -11.49 -22.75 -7.89
C THR A 250 -12.33 -23.59 -6.93
N ASP A 251 -12.85 -22.99 -5.87
CA ASP A 251 -13.75 -23.58 -4.90
C ASP A 251 -15.19 -23.47 -5.40
N ALA A 252 -15.90 -24.60 -5.54
CA ALA A 252 -17.24 -24.65 -6.13
C ALA A 252 -18.29 -23.85 -5.34
N GLU A 253 -18.24 -23.86 -4.00
CA GLU A 253 -19.18 -23.09 -3.18
C GLU A 253 -18.95 -21.59 -3.34
N LYS A 254 -17.71 -21.17 -3.39
CA LYS A 254 -17.34 -19.77 -3.58
C LYS A 254 -17.60 -19.29 -4.99
N GLN A 255 -17.39 -20.16 -6.00
CA GLN A 255 -17.78 -19.85 -7.38
C GLN A 255 -19.29 -19.63 -7.51
N ARG A 256 -20.10 -20.41 -6.80
CA ARG A 256 -21.55 -20.18 -6.73
C ARG A 256 -21.89 -18.81 -6.12
N LYS A 257 -21.20 -18.39 -5.06
CA LYS A 257 -21.38 -17.05 -4.47
C LYS A 257 -21.01 -15.94 -5.44
N ILE A 258 -19.95 -16.10 -6.24
CA ILE A 258 -19.59 -15.13 -7.29
C ILE A 258 -20.70 -15.05 -8.36
N GLU A 259 -21.32 -16.18 -8.74
CA GLU A 259 -22.45 -16.16 -9.66
C GLU A 259 -23.69 -15.50 -9.04
N GLU A 260 -23.98 -15.75 -7.75
CA GLU A 260 -25.05 -15.10 -7.02
C GLU A 260 -24.84 -13.58 -6.95
N GLU A 261 -23.59 -13.12 -6.68
CA GLU A 261 -23.18 -11.73 -6.71
C GLU A 261 -23.40 -11.10 -8.10
N LYS A 262 -22.97 -11.78 -9.17
CA LYS A 262 -23.21 -11.35 -10.54
C LYS A 262 -24.70 -11.21 -10.85
N GLN A 263 -25.51 -12.17 -10.44
CA GLN A 263 -26.96 -12.13 -10.65
C GLN A 263 -27.61 -11.00 -9.83
N TRP A 264 -27.06 -10.67 -8.66
CA TRP A 264 -27.54 -9.54 -7.88
C TRP A 264 -27.27 -8.21 -8.61
N PHE A 265 -26.06 -7.99 -9.15
CA PHE A 265 -25.75 -6.80 -9.94
C PHE A 265 -26.65 -6.66 -11.19
N LEU A 266 -26.92 -7.77 -11.88
CA LEU A 266 -27.74 -7.79 -13.10
C LEU A 266 -29.24 -7.54 -12.84
N LYS A 267 -29.72 -7.71 -11.60
CA LYS A 267 -31.12 -7.44 -11.20
C LYS A 267 -31.39 -5.97 -10.84
N LEU A 268 -30.34 -5.16 -10.71
CA LEU A 268 -30.51 -3.75 -10.38
C LEU A 268 -31.11 -2.99 -11.55
N ASP A 269 -32.00 -2.03 -11.21
CA ASP A 269 -32.58 -1.14 -12.22
C ASP A 269 -31.51 -0.23 -12.85
N PRO A 270 -31.71 0.27 -14.08
CA PRO A 270 -30.73 1.11 -14.78
C PRO A 270 -30.25 2.33 -13.97
N TRP A 271 -31.11 2.95 -13.15
CA TRP A 271 -30.72 4.08 -12.31
C TRP A 271 -29.86 3.66 -11.09
N GLN A 272 -30.01 2.41 -10.62
CA GLN A 272 -29.21 1.84 -9.53
C GLN A 272 -27.82 1.44 -10.05
N SER A 273 -27.74 1.01 -11.29
CA SER A 273 -26.48 0.57 -11.92
C SER A 273 -25.41 1.67 -12.02
N GLN A 274 -25.80 2.95 -11.87
CA GLN A 274 -24.85 4.05 -11.79
C GLN A 274 -23.94 4.00 -10.54
N PHE A 275 -24.35 3.29 -9.49
CA PHE A 275 -23.61 3.17 -8.23
C PHE A 275 -22.78 1.90 -8.11
N ILE A 276 -22.74 1.09 -9.14
CA ILE A 276 -21.94 -0.15 -9.20
C ILE A 276 -21.00 -0.11 -10.41
N PRO A 277 -19.98 -0.98 -10.48
CA PRO A 277 -19.23 -1.20 -11.70
C PRO A 277 -20.12 -1.69 -12.84
N ARG A 278 -19.78 -1.36 -14.05
CA ARG A 278 -20.46 -1.93 -15.21
C ARG A 278 -20.15 -3.42 -15.33
N ILE A 279 -21.16 -4.26 -15.27
CA ILE A 279 -21.03 -5.69 -15.45
C ILE A 279 -20.92 -6.00 -16.95
N LEU A 280 -19.90 -6.77 -17.32
CA LEU A 280 -19.61 -7.15 -18.71
C LEU A 280 -20.01 -8.60 -18.98
N PRO A 281 -20.39 -8.93 -20.23
CA PRO A 281 -20.63 -10.30 -20.62
C PRO A 281 -19.39 -11.17 -20.34
N SER A 282 -19.59 -12.34 -19.77
CA SER A 282 -18.52 -13.28 -19.46
C SER A 282 -18.92 -14.71 -19.81
N ILE A 283 -17.92 -15.52 -20.11
CA ILE A 283 -18.05 -16.95 -20.37
C ILE A 283 -17.60 -17.67 -19.09
N ASN A 284 -18.11 -18.86 -18.82
CA ASN A 284 -17.68 -19.74 -17.72
C ASN A 284 -17.95 -19.24 -16.29
N GLY A 285 -19.00 -18.47 -16.06
CA GLY A 285 -19.41 -18.07 -14.69
C GLY A 285 -18.50 -17.04 -14.02
N GLU A 286 -17.62 -16.40 -14.78
CA GLU A 286 -16.80 -15.29 -14.28
C GLU A 286 -17.66 -14.06 -13.99
N LEU A 287 -17.35 -13.34 -12.93
CA LEU A 287 -17.82 -11.97 -12.75
C LEU A 287 -16.79 -11.02 -13.37
N VAL A 288 -17.14 -10.46 -14.53
CA VAL A 288 -16.33 -9.47 -15.24
C VAL A 288 -16.98 -8.10 -15.11
N MET A 289 -16.21 -7.11 -14.64
CA MET A 289 -16.72 -5.77 -14.41
C MET A 289 -15.69 -4.71 -14.81
N SER A 290 -16.14 -3.48 -14.99
CA SER A 290 -15.24 -2.33 -15.18
C SER A 290 -14.33 -2.16 -13.95
N LEU A 291 -13.05 -1.87 -14.20
CA LEU A 291 -12.14 -1.40 -13.17
C LEU A 291 -12.46 0.08 -12.91
N GLU A 292 -13.08 0.37 -11.78
CA GLU A 292 -13.51 1.72 -11.45
C GLU A 292 -12.29 2.62 -11.13
N PRO A 293 -12.28 3.85 -11.62
CA PRO A 293 -11.28 4.85 -11.22
C PRO A 293 -11.53 5.25 -9.77
N GLY A 294 -10.46 5.61 -9.09
CA GLY A 294 -10.55 6.09 -7.70
C GLY A 294 -9.91 5.13 -6.70
N THR A 295 -10.28 5.32 -5.45
CA THR A 295 -9.67 4.68 -4.28
C THR A 295 -10.73 4.16 -3.34
N ALA A 296 -10.51 3.00 -2.74
CA ALA A 296 -11.40 2.48 -1.69
C ALA A 296 -11.42 3.44 -0.50
N LEU A 297 -12.60 3.70 0.05
CA LEU A 297 -12.78 4.71 1.11
C LEU A 297 -12.03 4.41 2.40
N ASN A 298 -11.75 3.15 2.71
CA ASN A 298 -10.89 2.80 3.84
C ASN A 298 -9.45 3.30 3.64
N GLU A 299 -8.91 3.23 2.42
CA GLU A 299 -7.59 3.78 2.10
C GLU A 299 -7.62 5.32 2.13
N VAL A 300 -8.68 5.92 1.57
CA VAL A 300 -8.88 7.38 1.64
C VAL A 300 -8.94 7.87 3.09
N MET A 301 -9.62 7.14 3.96
CA MET A 301 -9.76 7.51 5.37
C MET A 301 -8.42 7.47 6.12
N VAL A 302 -7.57 6.52 5.82
CA VAL A 302 -6.27 6.35 6.51
C VAL A 302 -5.19 7.26 5.92
N TYR A 303 -5.08 7.30 4.60
CA TYR A 303 -3.93 7.88 3.93
C TYR A 303 -4.16 9.25 3.31
N ASP A 304 -5.41 9.60 2.99
CA ASP A 304 -5.75 10.91 2.44
C ASP A 304 -6.03 11.94 3.54
N ASN A 305 -5.94 13.21 3.19
CA ASN A 305 -6.27 14.34 4.07
C ASN A 305 -7.46 15.11 3.49
N LEU A 306 -8.58 14.40 3.26
CA LEU A 306 -9.78 15.05 2.76
C LEU A 306 -10.38 15.99 3.82
N ARG A 307 -10.81 17.16 3.35
CA ARG A 307 -11.51 18.14 4.18
C ARG A 307 -12.83 17.57 4.72
N PRO A 308 -13.28 18.02 5.90
CA PRO A 308 -14.53 17.53 6.52
C PRO A 308 -15.76 17.71 5.64
N ASP A 309 -15.83 18.76 4.81
CA ASP A 309 -16.96 19.01 3.91
C ASP A 309 -17.04 17.97 2.79
N ILE A 310 -15.88 17.51 2.27
CA ILE A 310 -15.82 16.40 1.29
C ILE A 310 -16.28 15.10 1.95
N TRP A 311 -15.81 14.79 3.17
CA TRP A 311 -16.27 13.63 3.91
C TRP A 311 -17.78 13.65 4.17
N ASN A 312 -18.34 14.79 4.55
CA ASN A 312 -19.77 14.95 4.73
C ASN A 312 -20.56 14.70 3.44
N ASP A 313 -20.03 15.12 2.27
CA ASP A 313 -20.65 14.85 0.98
C ASP A 313 -20.59 13.34 0.64
N ILE A 314 -19.46 12.69 0.85
CA ILE A 314 -19.29 11.24 0.64
C ILE A 314 -20.28 10.46 1.52
N ILE A 315 -20.32 10.76 2.81
CA ILE A 315 -21.22 10.10 3.77
C ILE A 315 -22.67 10.30 3.36
N ARG A 316 -23.06 11.53 3.00
CA ARG A 316 -24.42 11.83 2.51
C ARG A 316 -24.76 10.98 1.28
N LYS A 317 -23.87 10.91 0.29
CA LYS A 317 -24.07 10.07 -0.91
C LYS A 317 -24.24 8.59 -0.56
N ILE A 318 -23.44 8.07 0.38
CA ILE A 318 -23.59 6.68 0.84
C ILE A 318 -24.99 6.46 1.41
N PHE A 319 -25.46 7.35 2.29
CA PHE A 319 -26.79 7.25 2.87
C PHE A 319 -27.88 7.42 1.82
N ASP A 320 -27.74 8.37 0.89
CA ASP A 320 -28.71 8.59 -0.18
C ASP A 320 -28.85 7.35 -1.07
N VAL A 321 -27.75 6.70 -1.44
CA VAL A 321 -27.78 5.42 -2.19
C VAL A 321 -28.51 4.35 -1.38
N HIS A 322 -28.17 4.18 -0.10
CA HIS A 322 -28.83 3.21 0.76
C HIS A 322 -30.33 3.48 0.89
N HIS A 323 -30.75 4.72 1.07
CA HIS A 323 -32.15 5.09 1.18
C HIS A 323 -32.96 4.91 -0.12
N THR A 324 -32.33 5.20 -1.26
CA THR A 324 -33.02 5.15 -2.57
C THR A 324 -33.09 3.74 -3.14
N VAL A 325 -32.12 2.89 -2.82
CA VAL A 325 -32.06 1.50 -3.32
C VAL A 325 -32.94 0.56 -2.49
N PHE A 326 -33.25 0.93 -1.22
CA PHE A 326 -33.91 0.01 -0.28
C PHE A 326 -35.44 0.01 -0.36
N LYS A 327 -36.05 -1.16 -0.62
CA LYS A 327 -37.48 -1.40 -0.51
C LYS A 327 -37.81 -1.96 0.88
N LYS A 328 -38.92 -1.52 1.50
CA LYS A 328 -39.39 -2.06 2.80
C LYS A 328 -39.71 -3.55 2.69
N PRO A 329 -39.15 -4.43 3.53
CA PRO A 329 -39.58 -5.82 3.62
C PRO A 329 -40.89 -5.97 4.38
N SER A 330 -41.49 -7.16 4.36
CA SER A 330 -42.62 -7.52 5.21
C SER A 330 -42.20 -7.55 6.70
N ASN A 331 -43.17 -7.29 7.61
CA ASN A 331 -42.88 -7.26 9.06
C ASN A 331 -42.33 -8.57 9.62
N LEU A 332 -42.59 -9.71 8.99
CA LEU A 332 -42.10 -11.03 9.42
C LEU A 332 -40.59 -11.19 9.09
N GLU A 333 -40.15 -10.69 7.95
CA GLU A 333 -38.73 -10.70 7.55
C GLU A 333 -37.92 -9.71 8.37
N ALA A 334 -38.54 -8.59 8.79
CA ALA A 334 -37.89 -7.54 9.55
C ALA A 334 -37.32 -8.03 10.90
N ASN A 335 -38.06 -8.84 11.64
CA ASN A 335 -37.63 -9.32 12.96
C ASN A 335 -36.46 -10.33 12.85
N ARG A 336 -36.53 -11.25 11.87
CA ARG A 336 -35.44 -12.18 11.61
C ARG A 336 -34.16 -11.45 11.17
N MET A 337 -34.29 -10.46 10.31
CA MET A 337 -33.16 -9.64 9.85
C MET A 337 -32.55 -8.81 10.98
N LYS A 338 -33.33 -8.32 11.94
CA LYS A 338 -32.83 -7.61 13.13
C LYS A 338 -31.86 -8.48 13.93
N GLU A 339 -32.22 -9.73 14.23
CA GLU A 339 -31.41 -10.64 14.98
C GLU A 339 -30.10 -10.99 14.21
N GLU A 340 -30.22 -11.22 12.91
CA GLU A 340 -29.04 -11.51 12.06
C GLU A 340 -28.11 -10.29 11.94
N CYS A 341 -28.65 -9.09 11.84
CA CYS A 341 -27.86 -7.87 11.82
C CYS A 341 -27.20 -7.58 13.16
N PHE A 342 -27.92 -7.73 14.27
CA PHE A 342 -27.30 -7.58 15.59
C PHE A 342 -26.13 -8.56 15.77
N ARG A 343 -26.32 -9.81 15.40
CA ARG A 343 -25.28 -10.83 15.46
C ARG A 343 -24.10 -10.50 14.55
N SER A 344 -24.37 -10.12 13.31
CA SER A 344 -23.34 -9.94 12.29
C SER A 344 -22.59 -8.61 12.40
N TYR A 345 -23.28 -7.54 12.78
CA TYR A 345 -22.69 -6.19 12.79
C TYR A 345 -22.31 -5.71 14.19
N VAL A 346 -22.98 -6.12 15.23
CA VAL A 346 -22.64 -5.72 16.61
C VAL A 346 -21.74 -6.74 17.26
N LEU A 347 -22.24 -7.94 17.51
CA LEU A 347 -21.49 -8.96 18.28
C LEU A 347 -20.20 -9.36 17.58
N LYS A 348 -20.22 -9.53 16.27
CA LYS A 348 -19.02 -9.87 15.49
C LYS A 348 -17.97 -8.75 15.49
N ASN A 349 -18.40 -7.49 15.48
CA ASN A 349 -17.48 -6.36 15.53
C ASN A 349 -16.91 -6.14 16.93
N VAL A 350 -17.72 -6.35 17.98
CA VAL A 350 -17.24 -6.34 19.36
C VAL A 350 -16.20 -7.46 19.58
N ASP A 351 -16.47 -8.68 19.14
CA ASP A 351 -15.51 -9.80 19.20
C ASP A 351 -14.20 -9.51 18.44
N ARG A 352 -14.30 -8.87 17.29
CA ARG A 352 -13.12 -8.42 16.52
C ARG A 352 -12.34 -7.33 17.24
N LEU A 353 -13.03 -6.33 17.81
CA LEU A 353 -12.40 -5.28 18.60
C LEU A 353 -11.68 -5.87 19.80
N ASP A 354 -12.32 -6.79 20.53
CA ASP A 354 -11.71 -7.44 21.69
C ASP A 354 -10.44 -8.23 21.32
N LYS A 355 -10.44 -8.94 20.19
CA LYS A 355 -9.27 -9.63 19.64
C LYS A 355 -8.17 -8.67 19.17
N MET A 356 -8.54 -7.49 18.69
CA MET A 356 -7.58 -6.47 18.24
C MET A 356 -6.96 -5.67 19.39
N ASN A 357 -7.60 -5.64 20.56
CA ASN A 357 -7.14 -4.87 21.72
C ASN A 357 -5.69 -5.20 22.13
N GLU A 358 -5.25 -6.45 21.95
CA GLU A 358 -3.89 -6.89 22.25
C GLU A 358 -2.84 -6.35 21.27
N THR A 359 -3.26 -5.88 20.11
CA THR A 359 -2.38 -5.48 18.99
C THR A 359 -2.50 -4.01 18.59
N LEU A 360 -3.49 -3.29 19.14
CA LEU A 360 -3.75 -1.89 18.76
C LEU A 360 -2.76 -0.92 19.41
N LEU A 361 -2.20 -0.04 18.59
CA LEU A 361 -1.36 1.10 18.99
C LEU A 361 -2.17 2.29 19.54
N VAL A 362 -3.46 2.11 19.80
CA VAL A 362 -4.35 3.12 20.39
C VAL A 362 -4.36 3.01 21.91
N SER A 363 -4.63 4.13 22.59
CA SER A 363 -4.73 4.11 24.05
C SER A 363 -5.92 3.25 24.50
N GLN A 364 -5.79 2.57 25.64
CA GLN A 364 -6.87 1.77 26.23
C GLN A 364 -8.16 2.59 26.41
N ARG A 365 -8.03 3.89 26.71
CA ARG A 365 -9.17 4.80 26.87
C ARG A 365 -9.92 5.05 25.56
N GLU A 366 -9.19 5.18 24.45
CA GLU A 366 -9.79 5.35 23.11
C GLU A 366 -10.44 4.06 22.65
N PHE A 367 -9.79 2.92 22.88
CA PHE A 367 -10.35 1.60 22.59
C PHE A 367 -11.70 1.39 23.30
N VAL A 368 -11.79 1.65 24.61
CA VAL A 368 -13.02 1.50 25.38
C VAL A 368 -14.13 2.39 24.81
N LYS A 369 -13.84 3.65 24.46
CA LYS A 369 -14.82 4.55 23.85
C LYS A 369 -15.36 4.03 22.51
N VAL A 370 -14.50 3.49 21.65
CA VAL A 370 -14.92 2.93 20.37
C VAL A 370 -15.77 1.68 20.57
N ARG A 371 -15.39 0.82 21.50
CA ARG A 371 -16.13 -0.38 21.85
C ARG A 371 -17.53 -0.06 22.40
N GLU A 372 -17.61 0.86 23.37
CA GLU A 372 -18.87 1.33 23.94
C GLU A 372 -19.77 1.98 22.86
N PHE A 373 -19.20 2.80 21.98
CA PHE A 373 -19.92 3.39 20.86
C PHE A 373 -20.51 2.33 19.93
N VAL A 374 -19.76 1.30 19.57
CA VAL A 374 -20.23 0.21 18.69
C VAL A 374 -21.36 -0.57 19.36
N GLU A 375 -21.22 -0.89 20.66
CA GLU A 375 -22.25 -1.60 21.42
C GLU A 375 -23.51 -0.76 21.55
N GLN A 376 -23.42 0.48 21.97
CA GLN A 376 -24.57 1.36 22.22
C GLN A 376 -25.29 1.70 20.91
N THR A 377 -24.54 2.11 19.87
CA THR A 377 -25.12 2.45 18.56
C THR A 377 -25.78 1.23 17.92
N GLY A 378 -25.15 0.07 17.99
CA GLY A 378 -25.70 -1.18 17.49
C GLY A 378 -26.98 -1.60 18.23
N PHE A 379 -26.99 -1.44 19.56
CA PHE A 379 -28.15 -1.72 20.38
C PHE A 379 -29.31 -0.78 20.07
N ASP A 380 -29.04 0.51 19.91
CA ASP A 380 -30.08 1.52 19.58
C ASP A 380 -30.67 1.31 18.18
N LEU A 381 -29.81 1.00 17.17
CA LEU A 381 -30.27 0.66 15.83
C LEU A 381 -31.16 -0.60 15.79
N CYS A 382 -30.89 -1.57 16.66
CA CYS A 382 -31.69 -2.79 16.74
C CYS A 382 -33.01 -2.61 17.50
N LYS A 383 -33.13 -1.55 18.30
CA LYS A 383 -34.39 -1.21 19.02
C LYS A 383 -35.42 -0.54 18.12
N ASP A 384 -35.02 0.13 17.04
CA ASP A 384 -35.95 0.86 16.18
C ASP A 384 -36.97 -0.11 15.53
N PRO A 385 -38.27 0.06 15.75
CA PRO A 385 -39.30 -0.77 15.14
C PRO A 385 -39.54 -0.49 13.65
N THR A 386 -38.92 0.56 13.08
CA THR A 386 -39.01 0.90 11.65
C THR A 386 -37.78 0.41 10.90
N PRO A 387 -37.76 -0.84 10.43
CA PRO A 387 -36.61 -1.33 9.71
C PRO A 387 -36.50 -0.71 8.31
N TYR A 388 -35.39 -0.08 8.03
CA TYR A 388 -34.99 0.37 6.70
C TYR A 388 -34.30 -0.79 5.96
N TRP A 389 -34.98 -1.93 5.79
CA TRP A 389 -34.41 -3.11 5.18
C TRP A 389 -34.89 -3.24 3.73
N SER A 390 -33.99 -3.63 2.87
CA SER A 390 -34.25 -3.80 1.46
C SER A 390 -34.05 -5.25 1.02
N ALA A 391 -34.84 -5.68 0.07
CA ALA A 391 -34.63 -6.90 -0.68
C ALA A 391 -33.36 -6.85 -1.56
N TYR A 392 -32.75 -5.68 -1.69
CA TYR A 392 -31.56 -5.42 -2.51
C TYR A 392 -30.41 -4.85 -1.68
N MET A 393 -30.17 -5.39 -0.48
CA MET A 393 -29.00 -4.99 0.30
C MET A 393 -27.72 -5.43 -0.39
N HIS A 394 -26.73 -4.54 -0.44
CA HIS A 394 -25.38 -4.89 -0.84
C HIS A 394 -24.77 -5.96 0.10
N GLY A 395 -25.21 -6.01 1.35
CA GLY A 395 -24.83 -7.05 2.32
C GLY A 395 -23.47 -6.85 2.98
N ASP A 396 -22.50 -6.20 2.34
CA ASP A 396 -21.16 -5.95 2.87
C ASP A 396 -20.63 -4.55 2.51
N SER A 397 -21.45 -3.51 2.72
CA SER A 397 -21.11 -2.10 2.39
C SER A 397 -20.15 -1.49 3.41
N HIS A 398 -18.98 -2.09 3.62
CA HIS A 398 -17.94 -1.42 4.39
C HIS A 398 -17.07 -0.50 3.50
N LEU A 399 -16.32 0.40 4.11
CA LEU A 399 -15.54 1.42 3.36
C LEU A 399 -14.55 0.82 2.36
N GLY A 400 -14.07 -0.41 2.56
CA GLY A 400 -13.20 -1.11 1.61
C GLY A 400 -13.91 -1.54 0.32
N ASN A 401 -15.24 -1.65 0.34
CA ASN A 401 -16.07 -2.03 -0.80
C ASN A 401 -16.76 -0.81 -1.45
N ILE A 402 -16.31 0.40 -1.13
CA ILE A 402 -16.80 1.64 -1.74
C ILE A 402 -15.61 2.37 -2.35
N ILE A 403 -15.63 2.53 -3.67
CA ILE A 403 -14.63 3.29 -4.41
C ILE A 403 -15.09 4.74 -4.51
N TYR A 404 -14.22 5.67 -4.14
CA TYR A 404 -14.41 7.10 -4.32
C TYR A 404 -13.48 7.62 -5.41
N ASP A 405 -14.04 8.31 -6.40
CA ASP A 405 -13.28 9.02 -7.42
C ASP A 405 -13.26 10.53 -7.08
N PRO A 406 -12.10 11.08 -6.70
CA PRO A 406 -12.00 12.49 -6.34
C PRO A 406 -12.18 13.46 -7.52
N HIS A 407 -12.02 12.98 -8.77
CA HIS A 407 -12.18 13.84 -9.96
C HIS A 407 -13.64 14.08 -10.28
N SER A 408 -14.48 13.09 -10.17
CA SER A 408 -15.92 13.18 -10.43
C SER A 408 -16.76 13.38 -9.14
N GLY A 409 -16.19 13.12 -7.98
CA GLY A 409 -16.90 13.06 -6.71
C GLY A 409 -17.87 11.87 -6.63
N SER A 410 -17.76 10.89 -7.54
CA SER A 410 -18.66 9.73 -7.55
C SER A 410 -18.23 8.66 -6.56
N ILE A 411 -19.20 7.84 -6.12
CA ILE A 411 -18.97 6.62 -5.36
C ILE A 411 -19.50 5.41 -6.12
N LYS A 412 -18.77 4.28 -5.99
CA LYS A 412 -19.18 2.98 -6.55
C LYS A 412 -19.09 1.91 -5.48
N PHE A 413 -20.12 1.10 -5.36
CA PHE A 413 -20.13 -0.07 -4.49
C PHE A 413 -19.62 -1.28 -5.28
N VAL A 414 -18.58 -1.93 -4.74
CA VAL A 414 -17.91 -3.08 -5.35
C VAL A 414 -17.90 -4.26 -4.36
N ASP A 415 -17.94 -5.52 -4.84
CA ASP A 415 -17.86 -6.79 -4.08
C ASP A 415 -19.05 -7.05 -3.15
#